data_ff2be5d9768a0dc09cbbc4e4d53cf79f
#
_entry.id   ff2be5d9768a0dc09cbbc4e4d53cf79f
#
_cell.length_a   1.000
_cell.length_b   1.000
_cell.length_c   1.000
_cell.angle_alpha   90.00
_cell.angle_beta   90.00
_cell.angle_gamma   90.00
#
_symmetry.space_group_name_H-M   'P 1'
#
loop_
_entity.id
_entity.type
_entity.pdbx_description
1 polymer ?
#
loop_
_entity_poly.entity_id
_entity_poly.type
_entity_poly.pdbx_seq_one_letter_code
_entity_poly.pdbx_strand_id
1 'polypeptide(L)'
;MHQFDWSSIPGAMPTLWSGAIVTFKITLIAIVVGIVWGTLLALMRLSGVKPLAWFAKAYVTVFRSIPLVMVLLWFFLIVPQVLQGVLGLSPTIDIRLASAMVAFSLFEAAYYSEIIRAGIQAVPRGQMNAAFALGMNYAHAMRLVILPQAFRAMVPLLLTQAIVLFQDTSLVYVISLADFFRTAANIGDRDGTTVEMVLFAGACYFVICSVASALVKGLQKKVTR
;
A
#
# COMPACT_ATOMS: atom_id res chain seq x y z
N MET A 1 -20.28 5.01 35.77
CA MET A 1 -20.21 4.02 34.67
C MET A 1 -20.47 4.79 33.38
N HIS A 2 -19.53 4.75 32.43
CA HIS A 2 -19.71 5.36 31.12
C HIS A 2 -20.79 4.56 30.38
N GLN A 3 -21.94 5.18 30.09
CA GLN A 3 -22.96 4.56 29.25
C GLN A 3 -22.55 4.81 27.78
N PHE A 4 -22.34 3.75 27.01
CA PHE A 4 -22.04 3.87 25.60
C PHE A 4 -23.23 4.44 24.83
N ASP A 5 -23.01 5.49 24.06
CA ASP A 5 -24.01 6.10 23.19
C ASP A 5 -23.66 5.89 21.72
N TRP A 6 -24.44 5.06 21.04
CA TRP A 6 -24.27 4.72 19.62
C TRP A 6 -25.20 5.53 18.71
N SER A 7 -25.97 6.47 19.25
CA SER A 7 -26.99 7.22 18.51
C SER A 7 -26.42 8.12 17.41
N SER A 8 -25.15 8.53 17.53
CA SER A 8 -24.45 9.34 16.52
C SER A 8 -24.20 8.61 15.20
N ILE A 9 -24.10 7.26 15.21
CA ILE A 9 -23.67 6.49 14.04
C ILE A 9 -24.63 6.61 12.85
N PRO A 10 -25.97 6.39 13.00
CA PRO A 10 -26.88 6.44 11.86
C PRO A 10 -26.88 7.79 11.14
N GLY A 11 -26.87 8.89 11.91
CA GLY A 11 -26.82 10.25 11.36
C GLY A 11 -25.48 10.60 10.70
N ALA A 12 -24.39 9.95 11.12
CA ALA A 12 -23.04 10.19 10.64
C ALA A 12 -22.68 9.39 9.35
N MET A 13 -23.49 8.41 8.95
CA MET A 13 -23.18 7.51 7.84
C MET A 13 -22.80 8.22 6.52
N PRO A 14 -23.48 9.30 6.07
CA PRO A 14 -23.07 9.99 4.84
C PRO A 14 -21.66 10.60 4.94
N THR A 15 -21.33 11.16 6.11
CA THR A 15 -20.02 11.76 6.37
C THR A 15 -18.93 10.69 6.48
N LEU A 16 -19.22 9.59 7.18
CA LEU A 16 -18.33 8.43 7.26
C LEU A 16 -18.04 7.82 5.88
N TRP A 17 -19.07 7.76 5.02
CA TRP A 17 -18.91 7.28 3.65
C TRP A 17 -17.97 8.17 2.83
N SER A 18 -18.06 9.49 2.99
CA SER A 18 -17.13 10.41 2.32
C SER A 18 -15.67 10.19 2.77
N GLY A 19 -15.45 9.94 4.06
CA GLY A 19 -14.14 9.55 4.58
C GLY A 19 -13.66 8.20 4.05
N ALA A 20 -14.56 7.21 3.94
CA ALA A 20 -14.24 5.90 3.35
C ALA A 20 -13.79 6.02 1.89
N ILE A 21 -14.40 6.90 1.11
CA ILE A 21 -13.98 7.17 -0.27
C ILE A 21 -12.53 7.67 -0.32
N VAL A 22 -12.11 8.53 0.62
CA VAL A 22 -10.72 9.01 0.72
C VAL A 22 -9.78 7.84 1.02
N THR A 23 -10.10 7.00 2.01
CA THR A 23 -9.37 5.78 2.35
C THR A 23 -9.19 4.87 1.11
N PHE A 24 -10.27 4.57 0.40
CA PHE A 24 -10.21 3.74 -0.82
C PHE A 24 -9.42 4.37 -1.95
N LYS A 25 -9.51 5.69 -2.15
CA LYS A 25 -8.71 6.40 -3.15
C LYS A 25 -7.22 6.27 -2.88
N ILE A 26 -6.78 6.50 -1.65
CA ILE A 26 -5.37 6.36 -1.26
C ILE A 26 -4.93 4.91 -1.48
N THR A 27 -5.68 3.95 -0.97
CA THR A 27 -5.38 2.51 -1.09
C THR A 27 -5.22 2.11 -2.55
N LEU A 28 -6.20 2.42 -3.40
CA LEU A 28 -6.18 2.00 -4.80
C LEU A 28 -5.02 2.61 -5.57
N ILE A 29 -4.78 3.91 -5.41
CA ILE A 29 -3.68 4.60 -6.09
C ILE A 29 -2.33 4.06 -5.61
N ALA A 30 -2.17 3.87 -4.30
CA ALA A 30 -0.93 3.35 -3.76
C ALA A 30 -0.66 1.89 -4.18
N ILE A 31 -1.70 1.05 -4.30
CA ILE A 31 -1.57 -0.30 -4.87
C ILE A 31 -1.09 -0.24 -6.33
N VAL A 32 -1.78 0.52 -7.17
CA VAL A 32 -1.48 0.56 -8.62
C VAL A 32 -0.09 1.14 -8.86
N VAL A 33 0.19 2.31 -8.33
CA VAL A 33 1.49 2.98 -8.51
C VAL A 33 2.60 2.19 -7.80
N GLY A 34 2.32 1.67 -6.60
CA GLY A 34 3.26 0.86 -5.84
C GLY A 34 3.65 -0.43 -6.56
N ILE A 35 2.70 -1.15 -7.16
CA ILE A 35 3.00 -2.36 -7.96
C ILE A 35 3.81 -1.99 -9.20
N VAL A 36 3.42 -0.95 -9.95
CA VAL A 36 4.14 -0.53 -11.16
C VAL A 36 5.58 -0.12 -10.83
N TRP A 37 5.76 0.80 -9.89
CA TRP A 37 7.08 1.26 -9.48
C TRP A 37 7.89 0.16 -8.77
N GLY A 38 7.26 -0.63 -7.92
CA GLY A 38 7.88 -1.79 -7.26
C GLY A 38 8.35 -2.85 -8.26
N THR A 39 7.60 -3.08 -9.34
CA THR A 39 8.03 -3.98 -10.42
C THR A 39 9.29 -3.45 -11.11
N LEU A 40 9.32 -2.16 -11.43
CA LEU A 40 10.51 -1.54 -12.02
C LEU A 40 11.74 -1.66 -11.11
N LEU A 41 11.57 -1.38 -9.81
CA LEU A 41 12.64 -1.54 -8.82
C LEU A 41 13.12 -3.01 -8.73
N ALA A 42 12.20 -3.97 -8.74
CA ALA A 42 12.55 -5.39 -8.73
C ALA A 42 13.35 -5.79 -9.98
N LEU A 43 12.92 -5.34 -11.16
CA LEU A 43 13.63 -5.58 -12.43
C LEU A 43 15.01 -4.91 -12.44
N MET A 44 15.15 -3.69 -11.95
CA MET A 44 16.44 -3.02 -11.79
C MET A 44 17.39 -3.85 -10.92
N ARG A 45 16.90 -4.43 -9.80
CA ARG A 45 17.72 -5.28 -8.92
C ARG A 45 18.13 -6.61 -9.56
N LEU A 46 17.33 -7.13 -10.49
CA LEU A 46 17.59 -8.39 -11.20
C LEU A 46 18.33 -8.20 -12.53
N SER A 47 18.51 -6.95 -12.99
CA SER A 47 19.07 -6.65 -14.32
C SER A 47 20.56 -6.97 -14.50
N GLY A 48 21.31 -7.20 -13.41
CA GLY A 48 22.78 -7.34 -13.48
C GLY A 48 23.53 -6.02 -13.71
N VAL A 49 22.86 -4.91 -14.03
CA VAL A 49 23.46 -3.58 -14.20
C VAL A 49 23.69 -2.95 -12.84
N LYS A 50 24.96 -2.93 -12.41
CA LYS A 50 25.36 -2.51 -11.05
C LYS A 50 24.76 -1.17 -10.59
N PRO A 51 24.78 -0.05 -11.36
CA PRO A 51 24.19 1.22 -10.91
C PRO A 51 22.69 1.13 -10.65
N LEU A 52 21.93 0.45 -11.53
CA LEU A 52 20.49 0.28 -11.37
C LEU A 52 20.16 -0.60 -10.16
N ALA A 53 20.89 -1.70 -10.00
CA ALA A 53 20.71 -2.59 -8.87
C ALA A 53 21.03 -1.90 -7.54
N TRP A 54 22.10 -1.08 -7.52
CA TRP A 54 22.46 -0.29 -6.34
C TRP A 54 21.40 0.76 -5.98
N PHE A 55 20.94 1.53 -6.96
CA PHE A 55 19.86 2.52 -6.75
C PHE A 55 18.60 1.86 -6.18
N ALA A 56 18.12 0.79 -6.83
CA ALA A 56 16.91 0.10 -6.37
C ALA A 56 17.08 -0.53 -4.98
N LYS A 57 18.28 -1.08 -4.68
CA LYS A 57 18.60 -1.59 -3.34
C LYS A 57 18.60 -0.47 -2.31
N ALA A 58 19.24 0.66 -2.59
CA ALA A 58 19.27 1.81 -1.70
C ALA A 58 17.86 2.34 -1.42
N TYR A 59 17.05 2.53 -2.47
CA TYR A 59 15.65 2.94 -2.37
C TYR A 59 14.86 2.02 -1.43
N VAL A 60 14.86 0.72 -1.69
CA VAL A 60 14.13 -0.26 -0.90
C VAL A 60 14.61 -0.29 0.55
N THR A 61 15.93 -0.20 0.77
CA THR A 61 16.49 -0.18 2.11
C THR A 61 16.04 1.06 2.87
N VAL A 62 16.10 2.25 2.27
CA VAL A 62 15.70 3.51 2.91
C VAL A 62 14.22 3.47 3.31
N PHE A 63 13.32 3.20 2.35
CA PHE A 63 11.87 3.22 2.64
C PHE A 63 11.44 2.16 3.65
N ARG A 64 12.07 0.99 3.68
CA ARG A 64 11.76 -0.07 4.65
C ARG A 64 12.42 0.10 6.02
N SER A 65 13.38 1.01 6.14
CA SER A 65 14.05 1.31 7.42
C SER A 65 13.43 2.50 8.16
N ILE A 66 12.50 3.21 7.52
CA ILE A 66 11.86 4.41 8.08
C ILE A 66 10.38 4.09 8.35
N PRO A 67 9.82 4.47 9.52
CA PRO A 67 8.39 4.32 9.77
C PRO A 67 7.55 5.09 8.74
N LEU A 68 6.47 4.47 8.26
CA LEU A 68 5.56 5.09 7.28
C LEU A 68 5.05 6.46 7.72
N VAL A 69 4.74 6.62 9.02
CA VAL A 69 4.28 7.90 9.56
C VAL A 69 5.30 9.03 9.37
N MET A 70 6.60 8.72 9.46
CA MET A 70 7.65 9.71 9.21
C MET A 70 7.72 10.09 7.73
N VAL A 71 7.62 9.12 6.83
CA VAL A 71 7.56 9.37 5.38
C VAL A 71 6.36 10.26 5.06
N LEU A 72 5.18 9.95 5.62
CA LEU A 72 3.97 10.74 5.43
C LEU A 72 4.13 12.19 5.90
N LEU A 73 4.72 12.38 7.09
CA LEU A 73 5.01 13.72 7.63
C LEU A 73 6.02 14.49 6.77
N TRP A 74 7.08 13.83 6.28
CA TRP A 74 8.05 14.49 5.39
C TRP A 74 7.40 14.96 4.09
N PHE A 75 6.59 14.11 3.47
CA PHE A 75 5.85 14.51 2.26
C PHE A 75 4.86 15.65 2.53
N PHE A 76 4.19 15.62 3.67
CA PHE A 76 3.27 16.67 4.05
C PHE A 76 3.95 18.00 4.39
N LEU A 77 5.10 17.98 5.07
CA LEU A 77 5.78 19.19 5.51
C LEU A 77 6.75 19.76 4.47
N ILE A 78 7.50 18.89 3.75
CA ILE A 78 8.60 19.32 2.89
C ILE A 78 8.10 19.56 1.45
N VAL A 79 7.30 18.64 0.91
CA VAL A 79 6.85 18.72 -0.49
C VAL A 79 6.10 20.01 -0.82
N PRO A 80 5.19 20.54 0.03
CA PRO A 80 4.53 21.81 -0.21
C PRO A 80 5.51 22.97 -0.35
N GLN A 81 6.50 23.03 0.55
CA GLN A 81 7.50 24.11 0.56
C GLN A 81 8.36 24.10 -0.71
N VAL A 82 8.75 22.89 -1.16
CA VAL A 82 9.50 22.73 -2.41
C VAL A 82 8.65 23.13 -3.62
N LEU A 83 7.41 22.68 -3.68
CA LEU A 83 6.50 23.00 -4.79
C LEU A 83 6.16 24.49 -4.85
N GLN A 84 5.97 25.15 -3.71
CA GLN A 84 5.76 26.59 -3.63
C GLN A 84 7.00 27.36 -4.08
N GLY A 85 8.18 26.97 -3.61
CA GLY A 85 9.43 27.63 -3.96
C GLY A 85 9.86 27.44 -5.42
N VAL A 86 9.62 26.26 -6.00
CA VAL A 86 10.06 25.90 -7.36
C VAL A 86 9.00 26.19 -8.41
N LEU A 87 7.72 25.88 -8.13
CA LEU A 87 6.62 26.00 -9.10
C LEU A 87 5.72 27.22 -8.87
N GLY A 88 5.97 28.00 -7.82
CA GLY A 88 5.16 29.18 -7.50
C GLY A 88 3.71 28.85 -7.13
N LEU A 89 3.44 27.66 -6.62
CA LEU A 89 2.09 27.25 -6.23
C LEU A 89 1.58 28.09 -5.06
N SER A 90 0.28 28.44 -5.09
CA SER A 90 -0.34 29.15 -3.99
C SER A 90 -0.30 28.35 -2.70
N PRO A 91 0.06 28.96 -1.55
CA PRO A 91 0.03 28.31 -0.23
C PRO A 91 -1.37 27.82 0.20
N THR A 92 -2.43 28.29 -0.48
CA THR A 92 -3.83 27.95 -0.17
C THR A 92 -4.29 26.61 -0.74
N ILE A 93 -3.48 25.98 -1.60
CA ILE A 93 -3.84 24.67 -2.21
C ILE A 93 -3.70 23.57 -1.16
N ASP A 94 -4.80 22.87 -0.89
CA ASP A 94 -4.78 21.68 -0.02
C ASP A 94 -4.16 20.50 -0.76
N ILE A 95 -2.92 20.17 -0.42
CA ILE A 95 -2.18 19.06 -1.01
C ILE A 95 -2.10 17.83 -0.13
N ARG A 96 -2.83 17.77 1.00
CA ARG A 96 -2.78 16.65 1.94
C ARG A 96 -3.07 15.31 1.27
N LEU A 97 -4.12 15.26 0.46
CA LEU A 97 -4.49 14.05 -0.27
C LEU A 97 -3.41 13.64 -1.27
N ALA A 98 -2.88 14.59 -2.05
CA ALA A 98 -1.80 14.31 -3.01
C ALA A 98 -0.52 13.84 -2.30
N SER A 99 -0.13 14.50 -1.21
CA SER A 99 1.03 14.12 -0.39
C SER A 99 0.87 12.70 0.17
N ALA A 100 -0.32 12.37 0.69
CA ALA A 100 -0.61 11.02 1.18
C ALA A 100 -0.49 9.98 0.04
N MET A 101 -1.13 10.23 -1.11
CA MET A 101 -1.08 9.30 -2.25
C MET A 101 0.35 9.05 -2.72
N VAL A 102 1.18 10.07 -2.82
CA VAL A 102 2.59 9.94 -3.24
C VAL A 102 3.39 9.22 -2.17
N ALA A 103 3.27 9.61 -0.90
CA ALA A 103 4.00 8.99 0.20
C ALA A 103 3.70 7.49 0.31
N PHE A 104 2.41 7.10 0.32
CA PHE A 104 2.00 5.70 0.34
C PHE A 104 2.47 4.93 -0.90
N SER A 105 2.35 5.53 -2.08
CA SER A 105 2.78 4.88 -3.34
C SER A 105 4.28 4.58 -3.35
N LEU A 106 5.10 5.52 -2.93
CA LEU A 106 6.55 5.34 -2.88
C LEU A 106 6.96 4.36 -1.77
N PHE A 107 6.30 4.43 -0.62
CA PHE A 107 6.54 3.50 0.48
C PHE A 107 6.18 2.06 0.10
N GLU A 108 4.99 1.85 -0.44
CA GLU A 108 4.51 0.53 -0.86
C GLU A 108 5.32 -0.07 -2.02
N ALA A 109 5.83 0.77 -2.93
CA ALA A 109 6.70 0.29 -4.00
C ALA A 109 7.94 -0.45 -3.48
N ALA A 110 8.47 -0.06 -2.33
CA ALA A 110 9.60 -0.76 -1.71
C ALA A 110 9.19 -2.18 -1.24
N TYR A 111 8.00 -2.33 -0.66
CA TYR A 111 7.48 -3.64 -0.22
C TYR A 111 7.10 -4.52 -1.41
N TYR A 112 6.37 -3.98 -2.38
CA TYR A 112 6.02 -4.72 -3.59
C TYR A 112 7.26 -5.15 -4.39
N SER A 113 8.30 -4.31 -4.44
CA SER A 113 9.59 -4.67 -5.07
C SER A 113 10.21 -5.93 -4.44
N GLU A 114 10.20 -6.04 -3.11
CA GLU A 114 10.73 -7.22 -2.42
C GLU A 114 9.86 -8.45 -2.66
N ILE A 115 8.55 -8.32 -2.63
CA ILE A 115 7.62 -9.44 -2.88
C ILE A 115 7.84 -9.97 -4.31
N ILE A 116 7.90 -9.08 -5.30
CA ILE A 116 8.09 -9.45 -6.71
C ILE A 116 9.47 -10.09 -6.92
N ARG A 117 10.52 -9.49 -6.38
CA ARG A 117 11.87 -10.04 -6.46
C ARG A 117 11.95 -11.44 -5.83
N ALA A 118 11.40 -11.59 -4.63
CA ALA A 118 11.37 -12.87 -3.92
C ALA A 118 10.55 -13.92 -4.68
N GLY A 119 9.41 -13.54 -5.26
CA GLY A 119 8.58 -14.42 -6.07
C GLY A 119 9.31 -14.94 -7.32
N ILE A 120 10.05 -14.07 -8.02
CA ILE A 120 10.86 -14.50 -9.17
C ILE A 120 11.99 -15.43 -8.73
N GLN A 121 12.66 -15.13 -7.62
CA GLN A 121 13.77 -15.94 -7.11
C GLN A 121 13.32 -17.26 -6.44
N ALA A 122 12.06 -17.38 -6.07
CA ALA A 122 11.50 -18.61 -5.50
C ALA A 122 11.30 -19.72 -6.54
N VAL A 123 11.27 -19.39 -7.83
CA VAL A 123 11.16 -20.42 -8.88
C VAL A 123 12.46 -21.23 -8.93
N PRO A 124 12.39 -22.57 -8.82
CA PRO A 124 13.58 -23.41 -8.81
C PRO A 124 14.44 -23.21 -10.06
N ARG A 125 15.76 -23.11 -9.89
CA ARG A 125 16.71 -22.91 -11.02
C ARG A 125 16.60 -24.00 -12.07
N GLY A 126 16.17 -25.19 -11.71
CA GLY A 126 15.92 -26.29 -12.65
C GLY A 126 14.90 -25.96 -13.73
N GLN A 127 13.93 -25.08 -13.46
CA GLN A 127 12.96 -24.61 -14.46
C GLN A 127 13.63 -23.79 -15.57
N MET A 128 14.55 -22.91 -15.19
CA MET A 128 15.34 -22.14 -16.15
C MET A 128 16.26 -23.04 -16.99
N ASN A 129 16.94 -23.98 -16.33
CA ASN A 129 17.83 -24.92 -16.99
C ASN A 129 17.07 -25.83 -17.98
N ALA A 130 15.90 -26.33 -17.60
CA ALA A 130 15.03 -27.13 -18.48
C ALA A 130 14.56 -26.31 -19.69
N ALA A 131 14.17 -25.02 -19.49
CA ALA A 131 13.82 -24.15 -20.60
C ALA A 131 14.98 -23.96 -21.59
N PHE A 132 16.21 -23.77 -21.10
CA PHE A 132 17.40 -23.67 -21.93
C PHE A 132 17.70 -24.98 -22.68
N ALA A 133 17.52 -26.13 -22.02
CA ALA A 133 17.69 -27.44 -22.66
C ALA A 133 16.69 -27.67 -23.82
N LEU A 134 15.51 -27.05 -23.75
CA LEU A 134 14.52 -27.02 -24.83
C LEU A 134 14.79 -25.97 -25.92
N GLY A 135 15.97 -25.32 -25.90
CA GLY A 135 16.37 -24.31 -26.87
C GLY A 135 15.75 -22.93 -26.68
N MET A 136 15.12 -22.67 -25.55
CA MET A 136 14.56 -21.31 -25.24
C MET A 136 15.71 -20.35 -24.94
N ASN A 137 15.62 -19.13 -25.49
CA ASN A 137 16.46 -18.04 -25.01
C ASN A 137 15.95 -17.49 -23.68
N TYR A 138 16.75 -16.67 -23.01
CA TYR A 138 16.42 -16.12 -21.69
C TYR A 138 15.04 -15.40 -21.65
N ALA A 139 14.73 -14.61 -22.67
CA ALA A 139 13.47 -13.87 -22.72
C ALA A 139 12.24 -14.79 -22.83
N HIS A 140 12.33 -15.84 -23.68
CA HIS A 140 11.28 -16.85 -23.79
C HIS A 140 11.13 -17.67 -22.50
N ALA A 141 12.24 -18.12 -21.90
CA ALA A 141 12.24 -18.84 -20.63
C ALA A 141 11.61 -18.00 -19.50
N MET A 142 12.00 -16.73 -19.39
CA MET A 142 11.39 -15.81 -18.42
C MET A 142 9.88 -15.65 -18.64
N ARG A 143 9.48 -15.33 -19.88
CA ARG A 143 8.07 -15.02 -20.19
C ARG A 143 7.15 -16.23 -20.08
N LEU A 144 7.58 -17.40 -20.55
CA LEU A 144 6.70 -18.57 -20.70
C LEU A 144 6.80 -19.56 -19.53
N VAL A 145 7.94 -19.56 -18.81
CA VAL A 145 8.18 -20.56 -17.74
C VAL A 145 8.28 -19.91 -16.37
N ILE A 146 9.15 -18.90 -16.21
CA ILE A 146 9.46 -18.35 -14.88
C ILE A 146 8.40 -17.39 -14.39
N LEU A 147 8.05 -16.36 -15.16
CA LEU A 147 7.11 -15.33 -14.73
C LEU A 147 5.71 -15.87 -14.41
N PRO A 148 5.10 -16.81 -15.15
CA PRO A 148 3.81 -17.37 -14.78
C PRO A 148 3.84 -18.11 -13.44
N GLN A 149 4.91 -18.83 -13.16
CA GLN A 149 5.09 -19.53 -11.87
C GLN A 149 5.32 -18.54 -10.74
N ALA A 150 6.23 -17.57 -10.94
CA ALA A 150 6.51 -16.51 -9.99
C ALA A 150 5.24 -15.69 -9.66
N PHE A 151 4.46 -15.33 -10.68
CA PHE A 151 3.24 -14.57 -10.52
C PHE A 151 2.22 -15.30 -9.63
N ARG A 152 2.01 -16.59 -9.88
CA ARG A 152 1.13 -17.40 -9.02
C ARG A 152 1.58 -17.41 -7.57
N ALA A 153 2.89 -17.53 -7.32
CA ALA A 153 3.44 -17.55 -5.97
C ALA A 153 3.33 -16.18 -5.26
N MET A 154 3.49 -15.07 -5.98
CA MET A 154 3.52 -13.73 -5.37
C MET A 154 2.14 -13.09 -5.20
N VAL A 155 1.12 -13.44 -6.00
CA VAL A 155 -0.21 -12.83 -5.93
C VAL A 155 -0.82 -12.84 -4.53
N PRO A 156 -0.82 -13.96 -3.77
CA PRO A 156 -1.34 -13.95 -2.41
C PRO A 156 -0.59 -13.00 -1.47
N LEU A 157 0.73 -12.85 -1.66
CA LEU A 157 1.56 -11.94 -0.86
C LEU A 157 1.27 -10.48 -1.21
N LEU A 158 1.10 -10.16 -2.51
CA LEU A 158 0.71 -8.81 -2.96
C LEU A 158 -0.66 -8.43 -2.39
N LEU A 159 -1.62 -9.35 -2.39
CA LEU A 159 -2.94 -9.11 -1.80
C LEU A 159 -2.88 -8.94 -0.28
N THR A 160 -2.02 -9.71 0.41
CA THR A 160 -1.81 -9.53 1.85
C THR A 160 -1.21 -8.14 2.13
N GLN A 161 -0.23 -7.71 1.34
CA GLN A 161 0.34 -6.37 1.47
C GLN A 161 -0.69 -5.27 1.20
N ALA A 162 -1.62 -5.47 0.25
CA ALA A 162 -2.71 -4.54 -0.01
C ALA A 162 -3.67 -4.39 1.19
N ILE A 163 -3.89 -5.48 1.96
CA ILE A 163 -4.67 -5.42 3.21
C ILE A 163 -3.92 -4.60 4.28
N VAL A 164 -2.61 -4.82 4.42
CA VAL A 164 -1.77 -4.04 5.35
C VAL A 164 -1.81 -2.56 4.96
N LEU A 165 -1.62 -2.24 3.67
CA LEU A 165 -1.73 -0.88 3.16
C LEU A 165 -3.08 -0.24 3.51
N PHE A 166 -4.19 -0.96 3.32
CA PHE A 166 -5.53 -0.46 3.67
C PHE A 166 -5.63 -0.11 5.16
N GLN A 167 -5.06 -0.92 6.06
CA GLN A 167 -4.99 -0.61 7.49
C GLN A 167 -4.13 0.64 7.76
N ASP A 168 -2.98 0.72 7.10
CA ASP A 168 -2.01 1.80 7.27
C ASP A 168 -2.53 3.15 6.77
N THR A 169 -3.54 3.18 5.87
CA THR A 169 -4.16 4.45 5.45
C THR A 169 -4.74 5.23 6.62
N SER A 170 -5.14 4.58 7.71
CA SER A 170 -5.58 5.28 8.93
C SER A 170 -4.53 6.23 9.52
N LEU A 171 -3.23 6.04 9.21
CA LEU A 171 -2.14 6.92 9.65
C LEU A 171 -2.23 8.34 9.07
N VAL A 172 -3.02 8.58 8.01
CA VAL A 172 -3.24 9.94 7.48
C VAL A 172 -3.95 10.87 8.48
N TYR A 173 -4.48 10.29 9.55
CA TYR A 173 -4.95 11.03 10.73
C TYR A 173 -3.92 12.05 11.21
N VAL A 174 -2.61 11.73 11.19
CA VAL A 174 -1.55 12.64 11.70
C VAL A 174 -1.39 13.92 10.87
N ILE A 175 -1.76 13.91 9.59
CA ILE A 175 -1.77 15.10 8.73
C ILE A 175 -3.16 15.75 8.64
N SER A 176 -4.08 15.36 9.52
CA SER A 176 -5.47 15.85 9.57
C SER A 176 -6.22 15.69 8.24
N LEU A 177 -5.89 14.68 7.44
CA LEU A 177 -6.66 14.32 6.26
C LEU A 177 -7.91 13.53 6.69
N ALA A 178 -9.07 13.96 6.22
CA ALA A 178 -10.37 13.37 6.58
C ALA A 178 -10.61 12.05 5.81
N ASP A 179 -9.89 11.01 6.19
CA ASP A 179 -10.16 9.62 5.82
C ASP A 179 -11.27 9.02 6.70
N PHE A 180 -11.54 7.73 6.57
CA PHE A 180 -12.59 7.06 7.37
C PHE A 180 -12.33 7.17 8.88
N PHE A 181 -11.10 6.89 9.33
CA PHE A 181 -10.74 6.92 10.74
C PHE A 181 -10.78 8.34 11.32
N ARG A 182 -10.16 9.31 10.64
CA ARG A 182 -10.17 10.73 11.06
C ARG A 182 -11.58 11.29 11.09
N THR A 183 -12.41 10.93 10.12
CA THR A 183 -13.82 11.35 10.07
C THR A 183 -14.59 10.80 11.26
N ALA A 184 -14.43 9.52 11.59
CA ALA A 184 -15.05 8.92 12.77
C ALA A 184 -14.59 9.62 14.06
N ALA A 185 -13.29 9.84 14.22
CA ALA A 185 -12.75 10.55 15.39
C ALA A 185 -13.32 11.98 15.52
N ASN A 186 -13.38 12.74 14.43
CA ASN A 186 -13.94 14.10 14.44
C ASN A 186 -15.43 14.12 14.84
N ILE A 187 -16.21 13.13 14.41
CA ILE A 187 -17.61 12.99 14.81
C ILE A 187 -17.70 12.68 16.30
N GLY A 188 -16.88 11.74 16.77
CA GLY A 188 -16.82 11.39 18.19
C GLY A 188 -16.45 12.58 19.09
N ASP A 189 -15.46 13.37 18.68
CA ASP A 189 -15.02 14.56 19.39
C ASP A 189 -16.13 15.64 19.42
N ARG A 190 -16.86 15.81 18.31
CA ARG A 190 -17.97 16.76 18.22
C ARG A 190 -19.15 16.37 19.11
N ASP A 191 -19.50 15.08 19.12
CA ASP A 191 -20.72 14.57 19.77
C ASP A 191 -20.45 14.05 21.20
N GLY A 192 -19.19 14.07 21.67
CA GLY A 192 -18.80 13.52 22.97
C GLY A 192 -18.79 12.00 23.03
N THR A 193 -18.78 11.32 21.88
CA THR A 193 -18.83 9.85 21.71
C THR A 193 -17.54 9.30 21.08
N THR A 194 -16.39 9.85 21.47
CA THR A 194 -15.09 9.54 20.86
C THR A 194 -14.74 8.05 20.99
N VAL A 195 -15.01 7.44 22.15
CA VAL A 195 -14.70 6.02 22.39
C VAL A 195 -15.54 5.14 21.47
N GLU A 196 -16.83 5.40 21.37
CA GLU A 196 -17.78 4.67 20.54
C GLU A 196 -17.40 4.75 19.06
N MET A 197 -17.10 5.96 18.59
CA MET A 197 -16.76 6.20 17.19
C MET A 197 -15.43 5.55 16.81
N VAL A 198 -14.43 5.55 17.69
CA VAL A 198 -13.15 4.85 17.47
C VAL A 198 -13.35 3.33 17.48
N LEU A 199 -14.16 2.80 18.40
CA LEU A 199 -14.50 1.37 18.43
C LEU A 199 -15.26 0.96 17.16
N PHE A 200 -16.22 1.78 16.71
CA PHE A 200 -16.96 1.54 15.48
C PHE A 200 -16.02 1.52 14.27
N ALA A 201 -15.13 2.50 14.14
CA ALA A 201 -14.15 2.53 13.08
C ALA A 201 -13.24 1.28 13.11
N GLY A 202 -12.74 0.91 14.28
CA GLY A 202 -11.96 -0.31 14.49
C GLY A 202 -12.70 -1.58 14.08
N ALA A 203 -14.00 -1.68 14.44
CA ALA A 203 -14.84 -2.80 14.04
C ALA A 203 -15.03 -2.87 12.52
N CYS A 204 -15.22 -1.74 11.84
CA CYS A 204 -15.30 -1.67 10.38
C CYS A 204 -14.00 -2.15 9.72
N TYR A 205 -12.83 -1.64 10.15
CA TYR A 205 -11.54 -2.12 9.66
C TYR A 205 -11.35 -3.61 9.90
N PHE A 206 -11.69 -4.09 11.10
CA PHE A 206 -11.59 -5.51 11.45
C PHE A 206 -12.43 -6.39 10.52
N VAL A 207 -13.69 -6.04 10.29
CA VAL A 207 -14.58 -6.82 9.41
C VAL A 207 -14.05 -6.82 7.97
N ILE A 208 -13.72 -5.67 7.41
CA ILE A 208 -13.21 -5.55 6.03
C ILE A 208 -11.93 -6.36 5.87
N CYS A 209 -10.96 -6.18 6.76
CA CYS A 209 -9.66 -6.87 6.67
C CYS A 209 -9.78 -8.37 6.94
N SER A 210 -10.68 -8.80 7.84
CA SER A 210 -10.94 -10.22 8.10
C SER A 210 -11.54 -10.92 6.89
N VAL A 211 -12.54 -10.31 6.24
CA VAL A 211 -13.15 -10.82 5.01
C VAL A 211 -12.12 -10.89 3.89
N ALA A 212 -11.37 -9.80 3.66
CA ALA A 212 -10.31 -9.76 2.65
C ALA A 212 -9.25 -10.84 2.91
N SER A 213 -8.80 -11.01 4.17
CA SER A 213 -7.82 -12.04 4.54
C SER A 213 -8.35 -13.46 4.33
N ALA A 214 -9.63 -13.71 4.61
CA ALA A 214 -10.25 -15.01 4.36
C ALA A 214 -10.28 -15.34 2.85
N LEU A 215 -10.59 -14.35 2.01
CA LEU A 215 -10.55 -14.50 0.55
C LEU A 215 -9.13 -14.79 0.04
N VAL A 216 -8.13 -14.08 0.53
CA VAL A 216 -6.71 -14.31 0.17
C VAL A 216 -6.25 -15.70 0.58
N LYS A 217 -6.60 -16.17 1.79
CA LYS A 217 -6.30 -17.55 2.23
C LYS A 217 -6.96 -18.61 1.35
N GLY A 218 -8.19 -18.36 0.91
CA GLY A 218 -8.88 -19.22 -0.06
C GLY A 218 -8.14 -19.32 -1.39
N LEU A 219 -7.67 -18.17 -1.91
CA LEU A 219 -6.88 -18.11 -3.14
C LEU A 219 -5.54 -18.85 -2.99
N GLN A 220 -4.85 -18.64 -1.87
CA GLN A 220 -3.57 -19.28 -1.58
C GLN A 220 -3.66 -20.81 -1.61
N LYS A 221 -4.71 -21.39 -1.03
CA LYS A 221 -4.97 -22.83 -1.07
C LYS A 221 -5.17 -23.39 -2.49
N LYS A 222 -5.71 -22.57 -3.42
CA LYS A 222 -5.91 -22.98 -4.83
C LYS A 222 -4.61 -22.93 -5.63
N VAL A 223 -3.71 -22.01 -5.27
CA VAL A 223 -2.42 -21.81 -5.97
C VAL A 223 -1.37 -22.85 -5.56
N THR A 224 -1.48 -23.37 -4.34
CA THR A 224 -0.52 -24.37 -3.78
C THR A 224 -0.89 -25.82 -4.12
N ARG A 225 -2.06 -26.06 -4.72
CA ARG A 225 -2.50 -27.34 -5.30
C ARG A 225 -2.17 -27.38 -6.78
#